data_857e85047041c633d715f32bc3b42705
#
_entry.id   857e85047041c633d715f32bc3b42705
#
_cell.length_a   1.000
_cell.length_b   1.000
_cell.length_c   1.000
_cell.angle_alpha   90.00
_cell.angle_beta   90.00
_cell.angle_gamma   90.00
#
_symmetry.space_group_name_H-M   'P 1'
#
loop_
_entity.id
_entity.type
_entity.pdbx_description
1 polymer ?
#
loop_
_entity_poly.entity_id
_entity_poly.type
_entity_poly.pdbx_seq_one_letter_code
_entity_poly.pdbx_strand_id
1 'polypeptide(L)' 'GEQQQAILLPDASIGTDQLGKYLYIVNDSNIARYRHIEPGQLVDDTLRQVISGIEPNERYVTTALLKVRDGMSITPIK' A
#
# COMPACT_ATOMS: atom_id res chain seq x y z
N GLY A 1 -20.00 -18.95 -0.49
CA GLY A 1 -19.38 -18.01 -1.38
C GLY A 1 -17.93 -17.82 -1.08
N GLU A 2 -17.29 -17.19 -2.00
CA GLU A 2 -15.90 -16.91 -1.88
C GLU A 2 -15.66 -15.91 -0.77
N GLN A 3 -14.71 -16.21 0.07
CA GLN A 3 -14.30 -15.25 1.05
C GLN A 3 -13.12 -14.48 0.51
N GLN A 4 -13.32 -13.22 0.35
CA GLN A 4 -12.23 -12.35 -0.01
C GLN A 4 -11.54 -11.89 1.24
N GLN A 5 -10.25 -12.13 1.28
CA GLN A 5 -9.45 -11.64 2.38
C GLN A 5 -9.03 -10.23 2.08
N ALA A 6 -9.68 -9.30 2.75
CA ALA A 6 -9.29 -7.91 2.63
C ALA A 6 -8.18 -7.63 3.64
N ILE A 7 -7.19 -6.89 3.18
CA ILE A 7 -6.08 -6.46 4.03
C ILE A 7 -6.40 -5.05 4.50
N LEU A 8 -6.22 -4.79 5.79
CA LEU A 8 -6.45 -3.45 6.34
C LEU A 8 -5.12 -2.72 6.44
N LEU A 9 -5.05 -1.57 5.82
CA LEU A 9 -3.85 -0.74 5.83
C LEU A 9 -4.21 0.66 6.31
N PRO A 10 -3.26 1.39 6.90
CA PRO A 10 -3.52 2.79 7.22
C PRO A 10 -3.89 3.55 5.96
N ASP A 11 -5.02 4.24 6.00
CA ASP A 11 -5.48 4.98 4.83
C ASP A 11 -4.45 6.01 4.37
N ALA A 12 -3.68 6.55 5.31
CA ALA A 12 -2.65 7.53 5.00
C ALA A 12 -1.50 6.94 4.17
N SER A 13 -1.36 5.61 4.11
CA SER A 13 -0.32 4.99 3.29
C SER A 13 -0.74 4.84 1.83
N ILE A 14 -1.99 5.13 1.50
CA ILE A 14 -2.54 4.94 0.17
C ILE A 14 -2.61 6.28 -0.53
N GLY A 15 -2.01 6.36 -1.73
CA GLY A 15 -2.08 7.57 -2.53
C GLY A 15 -3.17 7.49 -3.57
N THR A 16 -3.43 8.62 -4.20
CA THR A 16 -4.41 8.72 -5.27
C THR A 16 -3.77 9.45 -6.44
N ASP A 17 -3.91 8.88 -7.62
CA ASP A 17 -3.45 9.55 -8.84
C ASP A 17 -4.56 9.46 -9.90
N GLN A 18 -4.22 9.78 -11.13
CA GLN A 18 -5.20 9.80 -12.21
C GLN A 18 -5.75 8.41 -12.52
N LEU A 19 -5.00 7.38 -12.19
CA LEU A 19 -5.39 6.00 -12.46
C LEU A 19 -6.12 5.36 -11.29
N GLY A 20 -6.16 6.02 -10.14
CA GLY A 20 -6.87 5.50 -8.98
C GLY A 20 -5.99 5.45 -7.73
N LYS A 21 -6.21 4.45 -6.92
CA LYS A 21 -5.47 4.30 -5.67
C LYS A 21 -4.22 3.45 -5.89
N TYR A 22 -3.17 3.79 -5.15
CA TYR A 22 -1.90 3.09 -5.26
C TYR A 22 -1.17 3.11 -3.93
N LEU A 23 -0.15 2.27 -3.83
CA LEU A 23 0.80 2.34 -2.73
C LEU A 23 2.15 1.87 -3.23
N TYR A 24 3.16 2.03 -2.37
CA TYR A 24 4.51 1.58 -2.69
C TYR A 24 4.81 0.33 -1.88
N ILE A 25 5.07 -0.75 -2.59
CA ILE A 25 5.48 -2.02 -2.01
C ILE A 25 7.00 -1.99 -1.89
N VAL A 26 7.53 -2.51 -0.79
CA VAL A 26 8.98 -2.61 -0.60
C VAL A 26 9.38 -4.06 -0.85
N ASN A 27 10.19 -4.28 -1.87
CA ASN A 27 10.58 -5.63 -2.24
C ASN A 27 11.74 -6.13 -1.37
N ASP A 28 12.21 -7.34 -1.65
CA ASP A 28 13.26 -7.98 -0.84
C ASP A 28 14.58 -7.24 -0.91
N SER A 29 14.78 -6.41 -1.93
CA SER A 29 15.98 -5.60 -2.06
C SER A 29 15.81 -4.21 -1.45
N ASN A 30 14.72 -4.00 -0.71
CA ASN A 30 14.38 -2.71 -0.10
C ASN A 30 14.20 -1.60 -1.13
N ILE A 31 13.63 -1.95 -2.26
CA ILE A 31 13.31 -0.99 -3.32
C ILE A 31 11.80 -0.78 -3.33
N ALA A 32 11.39 0.49 -3.38
CA ALA A 32 9.98 0.84 -3.45
C ALA A 32 9.46 0.58 -4.86
N ARG A 33 8.34 -0.10 -4.96
CA ARG A 33 7.70 -0.37 -6.24
C ARG A 33 6.28 0.17 -6.21
N TYR A 34 5.97 1.00 -7.18
CA TYR A 34 4.63 1.55 -7.36
C TYR A 34 3.67 0.42 -7.74
N ARG A 35 2.52 0.40 -7.06
CA ARG A 35 1.54 -0.65 -7.37
C ARG A 35 0.14 -0.11 -7.18
N HIS A 36 -0.69 -0.29 -8.20
CA HIS A 36 -2.11 0.04 -8.10
C HIS A 36 -2.80 -0.99 -7.24
N ILE A 37 -3.77 -0.51 -6.48
CA ILE A 37 -4.57 -1.39 -5.62
C ILE A 37 -6.04 -1.11 -5.87
N GLU A 38 -6.86 -2.06 -5.48
CA GLU A 38 -8.29 -1.86 -5.44
C GLU A 38 -8.70 -1.66 -4.00
N PRO A 39 -9.11 -0.42 -3.61
CA PRO A 39 -9.49 -0.16 -2.23
C PRO A 39 -10.92 -0.61 -1.97
N GLY A 40 -11.19 -0.96 -0.73
CA GLY A 40 -12.53 -1.21 -0.26
C GLY A 40 -12.99 -0.08 0.64
N GLN A 41 -13.66 -0.45 1.72
CA GLN A 41 -14.26 0.52 2.63
C GLN A 41 -13.25 1.03 3.65
N LEU A 42 -13.46 2.26 4.07
CA LEU A 42 -12.72 2.82 5.19
C LEU A 42 -13.29 2.25 6.50
N VAL A 43 -12.42 1.72 7.32
CA VAL A 43 -12.80 1.10 8.58
C VAL A 43 -12.19 1.95 9.70
N ASP A 44 -13.01 2.31 10.69
CA ASP A 44 -12.53 3.07 11.85
C ASP A 44 -11.90 4.40 11.51
N ASP A 45 -12.27 4.98 10.38
CA ASP A 45 -11.76 6.27 9.94
C ASP A 45 -10.25 6.30 9.71
N THR A 46 -9.53 5.23 9.98
CA THR A 46 -8.07 5.21 9.86
C THR A 46 -7.56 4.08 8.98
N LEU A 47 -8.32 3.01 8.84
CA LEU A 47 -7.88 1.83 8.10
C LEU A 47 -8.71 1.65 6.85
N ARG A 48 -8.04 1.38 5.76
CA ARG A 48 -8.68 1.14 4.47
C ARG A 48 -8.55 -0.33 4.10
N GLN A 49 -9.65 -0.94 3.70
CA GLN A 49 -9.60 -2.27 3.12
C GLN A 49 -8.90 -2.19 1.76
N VAL A 50 -8.04 -3.15 1.50
CA VAL A 50 -7.44 -3.32 0.18
C VAL A 50 -7.87 -4.69 -0.33
N ILE A 51 -8.66 -4.68 -1.39
CA ILE A 51 -9.28 -5.90 -1.92
C ILE A 51 -8.30 -6.68 -2.77
N SER A 52 -7.49 -5.98 -3.55
CA SER A 52 -6.48 -6.62 -4.38
C SER A 52 -5.32 -5.67 -4.60
N GLY A 53 -4.19 -6.21 -5.02
CA GLY A 53 -2.99 -5.46 -5.32
C GLY A 53 -1.88 -5.60 -4.30
N ILE A 54 -2.15 -6.20 -3.15
CA ILE A 54 -1.13 -6.45 -2.15
C ILE A 54 -1.36 -7.81 -1.51
N GLU A 55 -0.27 -8.48 -1.17
CA GLU A 55 -0.31 -9.76 -0.49
C GLU A 55 -0.06 -9.58 1.00
N PRO A 56 -0.57 -10.49 1.85
CA PRO A 56 -0.48 -10.29 3.31
C PRO A 56 0.92 -10.14 3.86
N ASN A 57 1.91 -10.73 3.21
CA ASN A 57 3.28 -10.69 3.72
C ASN A 57 4.14 -9.65 3.03
N GLU A 58 3.55 -8.80 2.19
CA GLU A 58 4.32 -7.76 1.52
C GLU A 58 4.51 -6.56 2.44
N ARG A 59 5.67 -5.94 2.35
CA ARG A 59 5.95 -4.70 3.07
C ARG A 59 5.54 -3.52 2.20
N TYR A 60 5.21 -2.43 2.84
CA TYR A 60 4.78 -1.23 2.11
C TYR A 60 5.19 0.01 2.88
N VAL A 61 5.23 1.13 2.17
CA VAL A 61 5.60 2.41 2.77
C VAL A 61 4.37 3.00 3.45
N THR A 62 4.50 3.33 4.73
CA THR A 62 3.39 3.86 5.52
C THR A 62 3.42 5.37 5.66
N THR A 63 4.57 5.99 5.47
CA THR A 63 4.70 7.44 5.66
C THR A 63 5.53 8.02 4.53
N ALA A 64 5.52 9.36 4.46
CA ALA A 64 6.37 10.09 3.52
C ALA A 64 6.11 9.74 2.06
N LEU A 65 4.84 9.50 1.71
CA LEU A 65 4.48 9.14 0.33
C LEU A 65 4.97 10.15 -0.68
N LEU A 66 4.99 11.44 -0.30
CA LEU A 66 5.41 12.48 -1.24
C LEU A 66 6.89 12.42 -1.58
N LYS A 67 7.66 11.69 -0.78
CA LYS A 67 9.11 11.58 -0.98
C LYS A 67 9.51 10.26 -1.60
N VAL A 68 8.57 9.34 -1.79
CA VAL A 68 8.86 8.01 -2.29
C VAL A 68 8.59 7.96 -3.78
N ARG A 69 9.46 7.29 -4.51
CA ARG A 69 9.31 7.11 -5.96
C ARG A 69 9.54 5.66 -6.30
N ASP A 70 8.94 5.23 -7.40
CA ASP A 70 9.16 3.89 -7.90
C ASP A 70 10.64 3.67 -8.20
N GLY A 71 11.18 2.58 -7.70
CA GLY A 71 12.58 2.26 -7.88
C GLY A 71 13.51 2.84 -6.83
N MET A 72 12.96 3.60 -5.87
CA MET A 72 13.76 4.24 -4.84
C MET A 72 14.17 3.24 -3.78
N SER A 73 15.41 3.35 -3.32
CA SER A 73 15.91 2.53 -2.23
C SER A 73 15.32 3.02 -0.90
N ILE A 74 14.80 2.10 -0.13
CA ILE A 74 14.16 2.41 1.15
C ILE A 74 15.02 1.84 2.28
N THR A 75 15.28 2.66 3.29
CA THR A 75 15.98 2.21 4.49
C THR A 75 14.95 1.97 5.57
N PRO A 76 14.78 0.72 6.02
CA PRO A 76 13.80 0.46 7.08
C PRO A 76 14.20 1.15 8.38
N ILE A 77 13.19 1.62 9.10
CA ILE A 77 13.38 2.18 10.43
C ILE A 77 13.25 1.07 11.43
N LYS A 78 14.21 0.98 12.31
CA LYS A 78 14.17 -0.04 13.35
C LYS A 78 13.45 0.42 14.58
#